data_66033aa21322daef6b881a5564771fd3
#
_entry.id   66033aa21322daef6b881a5564771fd3
#
_cell.length_a   1.000
_cell.length_b   1.000
_cell.length_c   1.000
_cell.angle_alpha   90.00
_cell.angle_beta   90.00
_cell.angle_gamma   90.00
#
_symmetry.space_group_name_H-M   'P 1'
#
loop_
_entity.id
_entity.type
_entity.pdbx_description
1 polymer ?
#
loop_
_entity_poly.entity_id
_entity_poly.type
_entity_poly.pdbx_seq_one_letter_code
_entity_poly.pdbx_strand_id
1 'polypeptide(L)'
;MLSYRHSFHAGNHADVLKHIVQSLILNSLQQKEKPFIYHDTHSGVGRYDLTHEWSEKTGEYKQGIARVWQQDNIPAELDSYLDAIRQLNQGETLRYYPGSPRVARAHLREQDRMVLTELHPSDYPLLEQEFHRDRQVSIYKEDGFARLKASLPPQERRGLVLIDPPYEQAKEYGDVVRAIAHSYKRWATGIYAIWYPVVNRCDIDDMLEGLQGLEIRKILQIELGVAPDTNERGMTASGMIVINPPWTLESQMQTILPFLKQAIAPATGHYKVEWVVPE
;
A
#
# COMPACT_ATOMS: atom_id res chain seq x y z
N MET A 1 13.91 10.27 15.79
CA MET A 1 14.59 10.75 14.55
C MET A 1 14.06 9.86 13.45
N LEU A 2 13.42 10.43 12.41
CA LEU A 2 12.93 9.63 11.28
C LEU A 2 14.14 9.13 10.52
N SER A 3 14.45 7.83 10.60
CA SER A 3 15.62 7.21 9.97
C SER A 3 15.27 6.36 8.77
N TYR A 4 14.01 5.91 8.69
CA TYR A 4 13.51 5.09 7.59
C TYR A 4 13.57 5.83 6.25
N ARG A 5 14.07 5.16 5.23
CA ARG A 5 14.13 5.63 3.85
C ARG A 5 13.62 4.55 2.93
N HIS A 6 12.43 4.75 2.40
CA HIS A 6 11.79 3.75 1.54
C HIS A 6 12.58 3.44 0.26
N SER A 7 13.42 4.37 -0.21
CA SER A 7 14.26 4.16 -1.40
C SER A 7 15.17 2.92 -1.34
N PHE A 8 15.49 2.43 -0.14
CA PHE A 8 16.25 1.17 0.02
C PHE A 8 15.40 -0.08 -0.27
N HIS A 9 14.08 0.03 -0.15
CA HIS A 9 13.13 -1.09 -0.17
C HIS A 9 12.19 -1.05 -1.37
N ALA A 10 12.22 0.03 -2.15
CA ALA A 10 11.29 0.28 -3.26
C ALA A 10 11.24 -0.91 -4.23
N GLY A 11 10.04 -1.37 -4.55
CA GLY A 11 9.80 -2.49 -5.46
C GLY A 11 10.07 -3.88 -4.89
N ASN A 12 10.27 -4.03 -3.58
CA ASN A 12 10.37 -5.33 -2.94
C ASN A 12 9.00 -6.07 -2.93
N HIS A 13 8.95 -7.27 -2.39
CA HIS A 13 7.72 -8.07 -2.33
C HIS A 13 6.57 -7.39 -1.57
N ALA A 14 6.91 -6.57 -0.56
CA ALA A 14 5.93 -5.84 0.24
C ALA A 14 5.27 -4.71 -0.57
N ASP A 15 6.06 -3.94 -1.30
CA ASP A 15 5.55 -2.93 -2.23
C ASP A 15 4.69 -3.56 -3.34
N VAL A 16 5.12 -4.69 -3.89
CA VAL A 16 4.35 -5.41 -4.91
C VAL A 16 2.96 -5.76 -4.37
N LEU A 17 2.87 -6.38 -3.20
CA LEU A 17 1.58 -6.73 -2.59
C LEU A 17 0.72 -5.48 -2.32
N LYS A 18 1.29 -4.47 -1.67
CA LYS A 18 0.62 -3.23 -1.30
C LYS A 18 0.03 -2.52 -2.51
N HIS A 19 0.82 -2.33 -3.54
CA HIS A 19 0.41 -1.58 -4.74
C HIS A 19 -0.56 -2.36 -5.64
N ILE A 20 -0.53 -3.69 -5.62
CA ILE A 20 -1.55 -4.53 -6.26
C ILE A 20 -2.90 -4.33 -5.56
N VAL A 21 -2.95 -4.50 -4.23
CA VAL A 21 -4.19 -4.30 -3.46
C VAL A 21 -4.72 -2.88 -3.63
N GLN A 22 -3.86 -1.88 -3.59
CA GLN A 22 -4.20 -0.48 -3.86
C GLN A 22 -4.84 -0.32 -5.25
N SER A 23 -4.22 -0.85 -6.30
CA SER A 23 -4.70 -0.76 -7.68
C SER A 23 -6.08 -1.42 -7.85
N LEU A 24 -6.28 -2.60 -7.28
CA LEU A 24 -7.56 -3.30 -7.34
C LEU A 24 -8.69 -2.51 -6.66
N ILE A 25 -8.41 -1.90 -5.51
CA ILE A 25 -9.38 -1.06 -4.81
C ILE A 25 -9.71 0.19 -5.65
N LEU A 26 -8.70 0.85 -6.21
CA LEU A 26 -8.90 2.04 -7.05
C LEU A 26 -9.67 1.70 -8.33
N ASN A 27 -9.39 0.58 -8.98
CA ASN A 27 -10.17 0.07 -10.11
C ASN A 27 -11.64 -0.11 -9.74
N SER A 28 -11.92 -0.69 -8.58
CA SER A 28 -13.30 -0.85 -8.11
C SER A 28 -13.99 0.51 -7.87
N LEU A 29 -13.26 1.49 -7.35
CA LEU A 29 -13.79 2.84 -7.18
C LEU A 29 -14.11 3.52 -8.52
N GLN A 30 -13.33 3.26 -9.57
CA GLN A 30 -13.57 3.80 -10.91
C GLN A 30 -14.84 3.26 -11.60
N GLN A 31 -15.37 2.10 -11.15
CA GLN A 31 -16.60 1.51 -11.75
C GLN A 31 -17.85 2.39 -11.57
N LYS A 32 -17.81 3.35 -10.68
CA LYS A 32 -18.89 4.33 -10.49
C LYS A 32 -18.43 5.69 -10.98
N GLU A 33 -19.28 6.42 -11.68
CA GLU A 33 -18.98 7.77 -12.19
C GLU A 33 -18.78 8.82 -11.10
N LYS A 34 -19.38 8.62 -9.92
CA LYS A 34 -19.21 9.55 -8.79
C LYS A 34 -17.73 9.69 -8.42
N PRO A 35 -17.26 10.92 -8.12
CA PRO A 35 -15.87 11.13 -7.73
C PRO A 35 -15.50 10.37 -6.48
N PHE A 36 -14.21 10.09 -6.35
CA PHE A 36 -13.61 9.54 -5.13
C PHE A 36 -12.36 10.32 -4.74
N ILE A 37 -11.93 10.12 -3.51
CA ILE A 37 -10.67 10.65 -3.00
C ILE A 37 -9.74 9.51 -2.58
N TYR A 38 -8.45 9.71 -2.83
CA TYR A 38 -7.39 8.89 -2.29
C TYR A 38 -6.65 9.66 -1.20
N HIS A 39 -6.50 9.08 -0.02
CA HIS A 39 -5.66 9.59 1.06
C HIS A 39 -4.47 8.67 1.28
N ASP A 40 -3.27 9.25 1.31
CA ASP A 40 -2.04 8.55 1.64
C ASP A 40 -1.43 9.18 2.89
N THR A 41 -1.31 8.40 3.96
CA THR A 41 -0.84 8.91 5.25
C THR A 41 0.68 8.99 5.36
N HIS A 42 1.40 8.21 4.54
CA HIS A 42 2.87 8.13 4.55
C HIS A 42 3.36 7.97 3.11
N SER A 43 3.39 9.07 2.38
CA SER A 43 3.44 9.07 0.91
C SER A 43 4.83 8.79 0.32
N GLY A 44 5.91 8.97 1.08
CA GLY A 44 7.26 8.88 0.55
C GLY A 44 7.52 9.92 -0.54
N VAL A 45 8.41 9.60 -1.47
CA VAL A 45 8.82 10.52 -2.56
C VAL A 45 7.99 10.37 -3.84
N GLY A 46 7.08 9.40 -3.90
CA GLY A 46 6.17 9.17 -5.03
C GLY A 46 6.75 8.36 -6.18
N ARG A 47 8.03 8.48 -6.51
CA ARG A 47 8.72 7.73 -7.57
C ARG A 47 10.15 7.39 -7.16
N TYR A 48 10.60 6.18 -7.46
CA TYR A 48 11.92 5.65 -7.11
C TYR A 48 12.70 5.28 -8.37
N ASP A 49 13.96 5.73 -8.49
CA ASP A 49 14.91 5.27 -9.52
C ASP A 49 15.61 4.02 -8.99
N LEU A 50 15.32 2.86 -9.57
CA LEU A 50 15.90 1.57 -9.15
C LEU A 50 17.39 1.45 -9.47
N THR A 51 17.93 2.34 -10.32
CA THR A 51 19.38 2.43 -10.62
C THR A 51 20.11 3.34 -9.64
N HIS A 52 19.40 4.01 -8.72
CA HIS A 52 20.02 4.83 -7.69
C HIS A 52 20.80 3.97 -6.70
N GLU A 53 21.94 4.49 -6.21
CA GLU A 53 22.85 3.78 -5.31
C GLU A 53 22.16 3.15 -4.07
N TRP A 54 21.13 3.77 -3.54
CA TRP A 54 20.38 3.25 -2.40
C TRP A 54 19.54 2.02 -2.75
N SER A 55 18.88 2.04 -3.90
CA SER A 55 18.11 0.89 -4.40
C SER A 55 19.03 -0.27 -4.79
N GLU A 56 20.17 0.04 -5.42
CA GLU A 56 21.17 -0.97 -5.79
C GLU A 56 21.88 -1.59 -4.58
N LYS A 57 22.08 -0.82 -3.50
CA LYS A 57 22.76 -1.27 -2.28
C LYS A 57 22.05 -2.47 -1.63
N THR A 58 20.72 -2.47 -1.58
CA THR A 58 19.92 -3.59 -1.05
C THR A 58 19.50 -4.54 -2.16
N GLY A 59 19.21 -4.02 -3.35
CA GLY A 59 18.77 -4.78 -4.50
C GLY A 59 17.44 -5.53 -4.30
N GLU A 60 16.62 -5.12 -3.33
CA GLU A 60 15.38 -5.83 -2.97
C GLU A 60 14.37 -5.91 -4.13
N TYR A 61 14.32 -4.89 -5.00
CA TYR A 61 13.47 -4.91 -6.20
C TYR A 61 13.77 -6.09 -7.13
N LYS A 62 15.03 -6.60 -7.12
CA LYS A 62 15.45 -7.77 -7.94
C LYS A 62 14.72 -9.04 -7.51
N GLN A 63 14.32 -9.12 -6.23
CA GLN A 63 13.54 -10.22 -5.68
C GLN A 63 12.03 -9.91 -5.52
N GLY A 64 11.62 -8.73 -5.90
CA GLY A 64 10.24 -8.25 -5.92
C GLY A 64 9.74 -8.05 -7.33
N ILE A 65 9.53 -6.76 -7.68
CA ILE A 65 8.93 -6.37 -8.97
C ILE A 65 9.67 -6.90 -10.19
N ALA A 66 11.01 -6.99 -10.18
CA ALA A 66 11.77 -7.49 -11.33
C ALA A 66 11.41 -8.94 -11.67
N ARG A 67 11.12 -9.79 -10.67
CA ARG A 67 10.66 -11.16 -10.89
C ARG A 67 9.26 -11.22 -11.48
N VAL A 68 8.36 -10.35 -11.04
CA VAL A 68 7.00 -10.26 -11.59
C VAL A 68 7.03 -9.72 -13.02
N TRP A 69 7.85 -8.70 -13.27
CA TRP A 69 8.00 -8.05 -14.58
C TRP A 69 8.47 -8.99 -15.68
N GLN A 70 9.23 -10.01 -15.33
CA GLN A 70 9.83 -11.00 -16.24
C GLN A 70 8.92 -12.21 -16.53
N GLN A 71 7.71 -12.28 -15.95
CA GLN A 71 6.82 -13.42 -16.16
C GLN A 71 6.04 -13.28 -17.47
N ASP A 72 5.82 -14.40 -18.17
CA ASP A 72 5.05 -14.43 -19.44
C ASP A 72 3.53 -14.53 -19.23
N ASN A 73 3.09 -15.26 -18.21
CA ASN A 73 1.67 -15.56 -17.96
C ASN A 73 1.14 -14.81 -16.74
N ILE A 74 1.11 -13.49 -16.84
CA ILE A 74 0.66 -12.62 -15.75
C ILE A 74 -0.87 -12.61 -15.70
N PRO A 75 -1.52 -12.80 -14.54
CA PRO A 75 -2.96 -12.64 -14.38
C PRO A 75 -3.43 -11.25 -14.81
N ALA A 76 -4.54 -11.18 -15.55
CA ALA A 76 -5.10 -9.92 -16.06
C ALA A 76 -5.47 -8.93 -14.92
N GLU A 77 -5.74 -9.45 -13.74
CA GLU A 77 -5.98 -8.63 -12.54
C GLU A 77 -4.81 -7.70 -12.18
N LEU A 78 -3.59 -8.02 -12.66
CA LEU A 78 -2.39 -7.21 -12.44
C LEU A 78 -2.19 -6.11 -13.49
N ASP A 79 -2.96 -6.09 -14.57
CA ASP A 79 -2.74 -5.17 -15.70
C ASP A 79 -2.68 -3.72 -15.26
N SER A 80 -3.62 -3.26 -14.45
CA SER A 80 -3.66 -1.86 -14.01
C SER A 80 -2.49 -1.46 -13.10
N TYR A 81 -2.01 -2.37 -12.27
CA TYR A 81 -0.79 -2.16 -11.49
C TYR A 81 0.44 -2.08 -12.40
N LEU A 82 0.58 -3.01 -13.34
CA LEU A 82 1.70 -3.02 -14.28
C LEU A 82 1.66 -1.82 -15.23
N ASP A 83 0.48 -1.36 -15.62
CA ASP A 83 0.31 -0.16 -16.43
C ASP A 83 0.78 1.11 -15.68
N ALA A 84 0.55 1.21 -14.38
CA ALA A 84 1.10 2.29 -13.58
C ALA A 84 2.64 2.29 -13.58
N ILE A 85 3.27 1.11 -13.62
CA ILE A 85 4.73 0.99 -13.76
C ILE A 85 5.17 1.34 -15.19
N ARG A 86 4.47 0.83 -16.21
CA ARG A 86 4.77 1.09 -17.63
C ARG A 86 4.73 2.58 -17.97
N GLN A 87 3.82 3.35 -17.37
CA GLN A 87 3.72 4.79 -17.57
C GLN A 87 4.99 5.56 -17.14
N LEU A 88 5.78 5.01 -16.23
CA LEU A 88 7.03 5.62 -15.77
C LEU A 88 8.25 5.14 -16.56
N ASN A 89 8.11 4.08 -17.37
CA ASN A 89 9.21 3.43 -18.04
C ASN A 89 9.03 3.42 -19.55
N GLN A 90 10.11 3.55 -20.29
CA GLN A 90 10.10 3.45 -21.74
C GLN A 90 10.53 2.04 -22.18
N GLY A 91 9.69 1.39 -22.96
CA GLY A 91 9.92 0.02 -23.41
C GLY A 91 9.88 -1.01 -22.27
N GLU A 92 10.71 -2.03 -22.37
CA GLU A 92 10.74 -3.16 -21.42
C GLU A 92 11.67 -2.93 -20.22
N THR A 93 12.46 -1.85 -20.22
CA THR A 93 13.43 -1.57 -19.16
C THR A 93 12.74 -1.07 -17.90
N LEU A 94 12.83 -1.82 -16.82
CA LEU A 94 12.34 -1.42 -15.50
C LEU A 94 13.40 -0.55 -14.81
N ARG A 95 13.29 0.77 -14.94
CA ARG A 95 14.16 1.75 -14.29
C ARG A 95 13.48 2.44 -13.11
N TYR A 96 12.23 2.87 -13.29
CA TYR A 96 11.49 3.59 -12.27
C TYR A 96 10.40 2.72 -11.68
N TYR A 97 10.24 2.83 -10.37
CA TYR A 97 9.16 2.18 -9.65
C TYR A 97 8.21 3.22 -9.03
N PRO A 98 6.89 3.10 -9.21
CA PRO A 98 5.93 3.99 -8.58
C PRO A 98 5.85 3.72 -7.08
N GLY A 99 5.90 4.77 -6.27
CA GLY A 99 5.34 4.72 -4.93
C GLY A 99 3.81 4.74 -4.97
N SER A 100 3.19 4.51 -3.82
CA SER A 100 1.74 4.57 -3.67
C SER A 100 1.08 5.81 -4.29
N PRO A 101 1.68 7.05 -4.21
CA PRO A 101 1.11 8.22 -4.86
C PRO A 101 1.06 8.11 -6.39
N ARG A 102 2.09 7.56 -7.02
CA ARG A 102 2.11 7.40 -8.48
C ARG A 102 1.18 6.28 -8.95
N VAL A 103 1.08 5.20 -8.18
CA VAL A 103 0.07 4.17 -8.43
C VAL A 103 -1.33 4.79 -8.35
N ALA A 104 -1.62 5.55 -7.31
CA ALA A 104 -2.92 6.22 -7.19
C ALA A 104 -3.16 7.18 -8.35
N ARG A 105 -2.16 8.01 -8.70
CA ARG A 105 -2.31 9.00 -9.77
C ARG A 105 -2.65 8.39 -11.12
N ALA A 106 -2.12 7.21 -11.43
CA ALA A 106 -2.43 6.47 -12.65
C ALA A 106 -3.92 6.06 -12.75
N HIS A 107 -4.62 6.00 -11.61
CA HIS A 107 -6.03 5.64 -11.53
C HIS A 107 -6.97 6.85 -11.36
N LEU A 108 -6.48 8.07 -11.16
CA LEU A 108 -7.35 9.24 -10.96
C LEU A 108 -7.90 9.74 -12.29
N ARG A 109 -9.25 9.89 -12.35
CA ARG A 109 -9.97 10.60 -13.41
C ARG A 109 -9.99 12.10 -13.09
N GLU A 110 -10.42 12.95 -14.01
CA GLU A 110 -10.43 14.41 -13.84
C GLU A 110 -11.20 14.89 -12.60
N GLN A 111 -12.28 14.19 -12.23
CA GLN A 111 -13.12 14.55 -11.07
C GLN A 111 -12.59 14.01 -9.74
N ASP A 112 -11.60 13.09 -9.76
CA ASP A 112 -11.07 12.46 -8.55
C ASP A 112 -9.96 13.30 -7.95
N ARG A 113 -9.70 13.15 -6.65
CA ARG A 113 -8.68 13.92 -5.93
C ARG A 113 -7.78 13.02 -5.08
N MET A 114 -6.62 13.56 -4.73
CA MET A 114 -5.62 12.89 -3.93
C MET A 114 -5.07 13.82 -2.85
N VAL A 115 -4.97 13.30 -1.63
CA VAL A 115 -4.33 13.96 -0.49
C VAL A 115 -3.15 13.12 -0.06
N LEU A 116 -1.97 13.70 -0.10
CA LEU A 116 -0.70 13.08 0.25
C LEU A 116 -0.14 13.72 1.51
N THR A 117 0.37 12.91 2.42
CA THR A 117 1.00 13.39 3.65
C THR A 117 2.38 12.77 3.80
N GLU A 118 3.39 13.61 3.99
CA GLU A 118 4.76 13.18 4.18
C GLU A 118 5.41 14.08 5.26
N LEU A 119 5.90 13.45 6.31
CA LEU A 119 6.50 14.16 7.43
C LEU A 119 8.02 14.31 7.32
N HIS A 120 8.67 13.39 6.57
CA HIS A 120 10.12 13.35 6.49
C HIS A 120 10.68 14.60 5.76
N PRO A 121 11.57 15.36 6.37
CA PRO A 121 12.00 16.66 5.87
C PRO A 121 12.72 16.61 4.51
N SER A 122 13.34 15.47 4.16
CA SER A 122 14.03 15.29 2.88
C SER A 122 13.12 14.70 1.81
N ASP A 123 12.08 13.97 2.16
CA ASP A 123 11.21 13.27 1.20
C ASP A 123 10.05 14.16 0.77
N TYR A 124 9.55 15.02 1.67
CA TYR A 124 8.50 15.99 1.37
C TYR A 124 8.83 16.90 0.16
N PRO A 125 10.01 17.55 0.06
CA PRO A 125 10.33 18.38 -1.11
C PRO A 125 10.38 17.58 -2.43
N LEU A 126 10.80 16.30 -2.38
CA LEU A 126 10.82 15.44 -3.56
C LEU A 126 9.40 15.07 -4.00
N LEU A 127 8.51 14.81 -3.05
CA LEU A 127 7.10 14.56 -3.31
C LEU A 127 6.41 15.81 -3.91
N GLU A 128 6.70 17.02 -3.39
CA GLU A 128 6.20 18.27 -3.96
C GLU A 128 6.69 18.47 -5.41
N GLN A 129 7.95 18.18 -5.68
CA GLN A 129 8.52 18.25 -7.02
C GLN A 129 7.87 17.25 -7.97
N GLU A 130 7.60 16.03 -7.50
CA GLU A 130 7.04 14.94 -8.31
C GLU A 130 5.62 15.26 -8.79
N PHE A 131 4.82 15.97 -7.99
CA PHE A 131 3.45 16.36 -8.33
C PHE A 131 3.30 17.86 -8.60
N HIS A 132 4.38 18.53 -8.94
CA HIS A 132 4.36 19.97 -9.22
C HIS A 132 3.32 20.31 -10.29
N ARG A 133 2.42 21.26 -9.96
CA ARG A 133 1.32 21.72 -10.81
C ARG A 133 0.18 20.72 -11.05
N ASP A 134 0.15 19.56 -10.39
CA ASP A 134 -0.99 18.67 -10.49
C ASP A 134 -2.14 19.19 -9.61
N ARG A 135 -3.19 19.69 -10.24
CA ARG A 135 -4.34 20.33 -9.55
C ARG A 135 -5.21 19.34 -8.76
N GLN A 136 -5.08 18.05 -9.01
CA GLN A 136 -5.84 17.01 -8.31
C GLN A 136 -5.15 16.56 -7.03
N VAL A 137 -3.91 17.02 -6.79
CA VAL A 137 -3.05 16.58 -5.69
C VAL A 137 -2.87 17.69 -4.68
N SER A 138 -3.18 17.39 -3.42
CA SER A 138 -2.86 18.25 -2.26
C SER A 138 -1.83 17.54 -1.39
N ILE A 139 -0.70 18.22 -1.10
CA ILE A 139 0.41 17.64 -0.34
C ILE A 139 0.58 18.40 0.97
N TYR A 140 0.75 17.67 2.07
CA TYR A 140 0.89 18.24 3.41
C TYR A 140 2.13 17.70 4.11
N LYS A 141 2.92 18.63 4.71
CA LYS A 141 4.04 18.29 5.58
C LYS A 141 3.57 18.19 7.02
N GLU A 142 2.92 17.09 7.34
CA GLU A 142 2.27 16.87 8.63
C GLU A 142 2.40 15.41 9.06
N ASP A 143 2.01 15.12 10.30
CA ASP A 143 1.75 13.75 10.73
C ASP A 143 0.54 13.16 10.00
N GLY A 144 0.70 11.97 9.43
CA GLY A 144 -0.31 11.33 8.58
C GLY A 144 -1.63 11.06 9.30
N PHE A 145 -1.58 10.64 10.56
CA PHE A 145 -2.79 10.38 11.34
C PHE A 145 -3.51 11.67 11.76
N ALA A 146 -2.75 12.72 12.09
CA ALA A 146 -3.31 14.04 12.37
C ALA A 146 -4.01 14.61 11.13
N ARG A 147 -3.36 14.52 9.96
CA ARG A 147 -3.95 14.96 8.69
C ARG A 147 -5.21 14.16 8.35
N LEU A 148 -5.18 12.84 8.49
CA LEU A 148 -6.33 11.98 8.25
C LEU A 148 -7.52 12.40 9.12
N LYS A 149 -7.30 12.61 10.42
CA LYS A 149 -8.33 13.10 11.36
C LYS A 149 -8.94 14.44 10.92
N ALA A 150 -8.13 15.36 10.40
CA ALA A 150 -8.61 16.67 9.92
C ALA A 150 -9.38 16.59 8.60
N SER A 151 -9.09 15.58 7.76
CA SER A 151 -9.64 15.46 6.39
C SER A 151 -10.93 14.64 6.31
N LEU A 152 -11.31 13.92 7.36
CA LEU A 152 -12.49 13.04 7.34
C LEU A 152 -13.72 13.69 8.00
N PRO A 153 -14.96 13.46 7.50
CA PRO A 153 -15.26 12.76 6.25
C PRO A 153 -14.96 13.63 5.02
N PRO A 154 -14.55 13.05 3.89
CA PRO A 154 -14.27 13.79 2.67
C PRO A 154 -15.58 14.24 1.99
N GLN A 155 -15.48 15.26 1.11
CA GLN A 155 -16.63 15.76 0.34
C GLN A 155 -17.20 14.71 -0.62
N GLU A 156 -16.33 13.91 -1.22
CA GLU A 156 -16.67 12.84 -2.17
C GLU A 156 -17.47 11.71 -1.52
N ARG A 157 -17.35 11.54 -0.23
CA ARG A 157 -17.96 10.45 0.56
C ARG A 157 -17.66 9.05 0.06
N ARG A 158 -16.69 8.91 -0.84
CA ARG A 158 -16.14 7.68 -1.41
C ARG A 158 -14.65 7.82 -1.52
N GLY A 159 -13.91 6.75 -1.28
CA GLY A 159 -12.46 6.76 -1.46
C GLY A 159 -11.73 5.69 -0.69
N LEU A 160 -10.42 5.77 -0.82
CA LEU A 160 -9.45 4.90 -0.19
C LEU A 160 -8.53 5.72 0.72
N VAL A 161 -8.31 5.23 1.92
CA VAL A 161 -7.23 5.65 2.81
C VAL A 161 -6.17 4.56 2.81
N LEU A 162 -4.96 4.85 2.37
CA LEU A 162 -3.80 3.99 2.55
C LEU A 162 -3.03 4.42 3.80
N ILE A 163 -2.76 3.45 4.68
CA ILE A 163 -2.03 3.62 5.94
C ILE A 163 -0.80 2.72 5.89
N ASP A 164 0.37 3.34 5.80
CA ASP A 164 1.65 2.68 5.59
C ASP A 164 2.76 3.32 6.44
N PRO A 165 2.64 3.28 7.79
CA PRO A 165 3.67 3.84 8.65
C PRO A 165 4.96 3.00 8.59
N PRO A 166 6.11 3.57 8.97
CA PRO A 166 7.41 2.89 8.85
C PRO A 166 7.61 1.70 9.78
N TYR A 167 6.78 1.55 10.82
CA TYR A 167 6.88 0.50 11.84
C TYR A 167 8.29 0.37 12.45
N GLU A 168 8.96 1.51 12.68
CA GLU A 168 10.25 1.55 13.38
C GLU A 168 10.12 1.21 14.87
N GLN A 169 8.92 1.37 15.43
CA GLN A 169 8.62 1.13 16.84
C GLN A 169 7.34 0.29 16.99
N ALA A 170 7.36 -0.67 17.91
CA ALA A 170 6.20 -1.55 18.18
C ALA A 170 4.91 -0.78 18.52
N LYS A 171 5.02 0.41 19.13
CA LYS A 171 3.84 1.24 19.44
C LYS A 171 3.04 1.67 18.19
N GLU A 172 3.67 1.69 17.00
CA GLU A 172 3.02 2.15 15.75
C GLU A 172 1.88 1.23 15.33
N TYR A 173 1.94 -0.07 15.65
CA TYR A 173 0.80 -0.98 15.46
C TYR A 173 -0.43 -0.52 16.26
N GLY A 174 -0.24 -0.14 17.53
CA GLY A 174 -1.30 0.44 18.35
C GLY A 174 -1.76 1.83 17.88
N ASP A 175 -0.87 2.66 17.34
CA ASP A 175 -1.22 3.96 16.75
C ASP A 175 -2.14 3.77 15.53
N VAL A 176 -1.90 2.77 14.70
CA VAL A 176 -2.78 2.41 13.58
C VAL A 176 -4.18 2.02 14.06
N VAL A 177 -4.29 1.15 15.07
CA VAL A 177 -5.60 0.77 15.62
C VAL A 177 -6.36 1.99 16.14
N ARG A 178 -5.68 2.91 16.85
CA ARG A 178 -6.29 4.17 17.32
C ARG A 178 -6.71 5.09 16.18
N ALA A 179 -5.89 5.19 15.13
CA ALA A 179 -6.22 6.00 13.94
C ALA A 179 -7.46 5.46 13.24
N ILE A 180 -7.57 4.14 13.08
CA ILE A 180 -8.75 3.48 12.52
C ILE A 180 -9.98 3.72 13.38
N ALA A 181 -9.90 3.56 14.71
CA ALA A 181 -11.01 3.80 15.62
C ALA A 181 -11.60 5.21 15.47
N HIS A 182 -10.74 6.23 15.34
CA HIS A 182 -11.17 7.61 15.12
C HIS A 182 -11.72 7.86 13.71
N SER A 183 -11.06 7.32 12.69
CA SER A 183 -11.40 7.55 11.29
C SER A 183 -12.72 6.88 10.92
N TYR A 184 -12.91 5.63 11.33
CA TYR A 184 -14.12 4.87 11.05
C TYR A 184 -15.38 5.51 11.68
N LYS A 185 -15.28 6.04 12.90
CA LYS A 185 -16.38 6.79 13.53
C LYS A 185 -16.81 8.01 12.72
N ARG A 186 -15.90 8.63 11.98
CA ARG A 186 -16.19 9.81 11.15
C ARG A 186 -16.61 9.44 9.72
N TRP A 187 -16.11 8.32 9.22
CA TRP A 187 -16.35 7.89 7.85
C TRP A 187 -16.40 6.36 7.74
N ALA A 188 -17.47 5.77 8.26
CA ALA A 188 -17.66 4.32 8.33
C ALA A 188 -17.79 3.64 6.94
N THR A 189 -18.06 4.40 5.87
CA THR A 189 -18.20 3.88 4.51
C THR A 189 -16.92 3.99 3.68
N GLY A 190 -15.85 4.56 4.24
CA GLY A 190 -14.53 4.63 3.60
C GLY A 190 -13.89 3.26 3.50
N ILE A 191 -13.05 3.07 2.48
CA ILE A 191 -12.18 1.90 2.39
C ILE A 191 -10.86 2.27 3.07
N TYR A 192 -10.41 1.45 4.02
CA TYR A 192 -9.13 1.63 4.69
C TYR A 192 -8.25 0.45 4.36
N ALA A 193 -7.09 0.70 3.75
CA ALA A 193 -6.07 -0.29 3.44
C ALA A 193 -4.84 -0.02 4.31
N ILE A 194 -4.54 -0.94 5.19
CA ILE A 194 -3.46 -0.86 6.18
C ILE A 194 -2.39 -1.85 5.75
N TRP A 195 -1.22 -1.34 5.43
CA TRP A 195 -0.05 -2.18 5.21
C TRP A 195 0.61 -2.54 6.54
N TYR A 196 1.20 -3.73 6.63
CA TYR A 196 2.04 -4.14 7.76
C TYR A 196 3.16 -5.09 7.35
N PRO A 197 4.36 -4.97 7.98
CA PRO A 197 5.45 -5.91 7.83
C PRO A 197 5.31 -7.04 8.86
N VAL A 198 5.65 -8.27 8.51
CA VAL A 198 5.81 -9.36 9.46
C VAL A 198 7.29 -9.46 9.83
N VAL A 199 7.66 -8.77 10.89
CA VAL A 199 8.97 -8.84 11.54
C VAL A 199 8.85 -9.63 12.83
N ASN A 200 7.79 -9.39 13.60
CA ASN A 200 7.40 -10.13 14.78
C ASN A 200 5.90 -10.45 14.67
N ARG A 201 5.56 -11.72 14.65
CA ARG A 201 4.15 -12.15 14.47
C ARG A 201 3.24 -11.68 15.61
N CYS A 202 3.74 -11.62 16.84
CA CYS A 202 2.94 -11.16 17.98
C CYS A 202 2.44 -9.72 17.80
N ASP A 203 3.23 -8.82 17.22
CA ASP A 203 2.81 -7.44 17.00
C ASP A 203 1.63 -7.37 16.01
N ILE A 204 1.58 -8.29 15.05
CA ILE A 204 0.48 -8.40 14.07
C ILE A 204 -0.76 -8.97 14.73
N ASP A 205 -0.60 -10.01 15.55
CA ASP A 205 -1.71 -10.64 16.27
C ASP A 205 -2.36 -9.63 17.24
N ASP A 206 -1.57 -8.86 17.98
CA ASP A 206 -2.04 -7.77 18.84
C ASP A 206 -2.79 -6.67 18.07
N MET A 207 -2.28 -6.30 16.88
CA MET A 207 -2.96 -5.33 16.01
C MET A 207 -4.30 -5.87 15.51
N LEU A 208 -4.35 -7.13 15.08
CA LEU A 208 -5.59 -7.78 14.61
C LEU A 208 -6.62 -7.88 15.73
N GLU A 209 -6.21 -8.30 16.94
CA GLU A 209 -7.07 -8.33 18.13
C GLU A 209 -7.60 -6.92 18.44
N GLY A 210 -6.73 -5.90 18.38
CA GLY A 210 -7.15 -4.52 18.56
C GLY A 210 -8.19 -4.05 17.54
N LEU A 211 -8.05 -4.42 16.26
CA LEU A 211 -9.03 -4.11 15.22
C LEU A 211 -10.34 -4.86 15.39
N GLN A 212 -10.31 -6.14 15.80
CA GLN A 212 -11.50 -6.94 16.12
C GLN A 212 -12.29 -6.31 17.28
N GLY A 213 -11.59 -5.79 18.29
CA GLY A 213 -12.19 -5.11 19.45
C GLY A 213 -12.89 -3.78 19.13
N LEU A 214 -12.74 -3.24 17.91
CA LEU A 214 -13.42 -2.01 17.47
C LEU A 214 -14.88 -2.22 17.01
N GLU A 215 -15.38 -3.44 17.00
CA GLU A 215 -16.72 -3.80 16.51
C GLU A 215 -16.96 -3.39 15.02
N ILE A 216 -15.89 -3.25 14.25
CA ILE A 216 -15.92 -2.98 12.82
C ILE A 216 -16.10 -4.32 12.08
N ARG A 217 -17.02 -4.36 11.12
CA ARG A 217 -17.22 -5.52 10.24
C ARG A 217 -16.47 -5.37 8.93
N LYS A 218 -16.41 -6.44 8.15
CA LYS A 218 -15.79 -6.48 6.82
C LYS A 218 -14.31 -6.13 6.87
N ILE A 219 -13.55 -6.87 7.65
CA ILE A 219 -12.09 -6.75 7.73
C ILE A 219 -11.47 -7.97 7.03
N LEU A 220 -10.82 -7.75 5.89
CA LEU A 220 -10.12 -8.76 5.11
C LEU A 220 -8.61 -8.63 5.34
N GLN A 221 -7.94 -9.74 5.66
CA GLN A 221 -6.49 -9.84 5.73
C GLN A 221 -5.95 -10.54 4.49
N ILE A 222 -4.92 -9.97 3.90
CA ILE A 222 -4.21 -10.48 2.71
C ILE A 222 -2.73 -10.49 3.06
N GLU A 223 -2.04 -11.63 2.93
CA GLU A 223 -0.63 -11.73 3.30
C GLU A 223 0.16 -12.53 2.26
N LEU A 224 1.37 -12.10 1.98
CA LEU A 224 2.35 -12.78 1.14
C LEU A 224 3.65 -12.93 1.93
N GLY A 225 4.00 -14.17 2.26
CA GLY A 225 5.27 -14.51 2.91
C GLY A 225 6.31 -14.96 1.90
N VAL A 226 7.55 -14.58 2.14
CA VAL A 226 8.72 -14.99 1.33
C VAL A 226 9.62 -15.97 2.06
N ALA A 227 9.48 -16.07 3.37
CA ALA A 227 10.19 -17.01 4.24
C ALA A 227 9.27 -17.44 5.40
N PRO A 228 9.55 -18.58 6.06
CA PRO A 228 8.88 -18.94 7.30
C PRO A 228 9.11 -17.88 8.39
N ASP A 229 8.15 -17.70 9.27
CA ASP A 229 8.31 -16.82 10.43
C ASP A 229 9.47 -17.32 11.29
N THR A 230 10.36 -16.41 11.63
CA THR A 230 11.54 -16.70 12.47
C THR A 230 11.69 -15.60 13.52
N ASN A 231 12.47 -15.91 14.57
CA ASN A 231 12.89 -14.90 15.55
C ASN A 231 14.14 -14.11 15.10
N GLU A 232 14.62 -14.36 13.87
CA GLU A 232 15.74 -13.65 13.30
C GLU A 232 15.29 -12.27 12.76
N ARG A 233 16.24 -11.35 12.60
CA ARG A 233 15.95 -10.02 12.09
C ARG A 233 15.59 -10.08 10.59
N GLY A 234 14.53 -9.40 10.21
CA GLY A 234 14.12 -9.25 8.82
C GLY A 234 12.61 -9.43 8.66
N MET A 235 12.08 -8.95 7.56
CA MET A 235 10.67 -9.09 7.19
C MET A 235 10.48 -10.42 6.46
N THR A 236 9.75 -11.35 7.08
CA THR A 236 9.45 -12.69 6.52
C THR A 236 8.20 -12.69 5.63
N ALA A 237 7.26 -11.78 5.90
CA ALA A 237 6.05 -11.60 5.14
C ALA A 237 5.61 -10.13 5.15
N SER A 238 4.70 -9.80 4.28
CA SER A 238 4.05 -8.51 4.19
C SER A 238 2.55 -8.71 4.03
N GLY A 239 1.75 -7.85 4.67
CA GLY A 239 0.30 -7.98 4.61
C GLY A 239 -0.42 -6.66 4.42
N MET A 240 -1.69 -6.81 4.02
CA MET A 240 -2.68 -5.75 3.94
C MET A 240 -3.90 -6.14 4.74
N ILE A 241 -4.36 -5.25 5.60
CA ILE A 241 -5.68 -5.36 6.23
C ILE A 241 -6.58 -4.34 5.54
N VAL A 242 -7.69 -4.81 4.96
CA VAL A 242 -8.61 -3.94 4.23
C VAL A 242 -9.97 -3.94 4.94
N ILE A 243 -10.37 -2.76 5.41
CA ILE A 243 -11.70 -2.52 5.99
C ILE A 243 -12.63 -2.02 4.87
N ASN A 244 -13.83 -2.55 4.80
CA ASN A 244 -14.78 -2.34 3.71
C ASN A 244 -14.21 -2.67 2.32
N PRO A 245 -13.56 -3.84 2.13
CA PRO A 245 -13.00 -4.18 0.84
C PRO A 245 -14.07 -4.19 -0.27
N PRO A 246 -13.72 -3.87 -1.52
CA PRO A 246 -14.58 -4.17 -2.66
C PRO A 246 -14.92 -5.67 -2.67
N TRP A 247 -16.13 -6.01 -3.08
CA TRP A 247 -16.62 -7.41 -3.10
C TRP A 247 -15.80 -8.35 -3.99
N THR A 248 -15.08 -7.81 -4.98
CA THR A 248 -14.20 -8.57 -5.88
C THR A 248 -12.81 -8.82 -5.30
N LEU A 249 -12.39 -8.07 -4.27
CA LEU A 249 -10.99 -8.06 -3.83
C LEU A 249 -10.53 -9.45 -3.35
N GLU A 250 -11.35 -10.14 -2.56
CA GLU A 250 -11.02 -11.47 -2.05
C GLU A 250 -10.73 -12.45 -3.18
N SER A 251 -11.65 -12.58 -4.16
CA SER A 251 -11.50 -13.52 -5.28
C SER A 251 -10.32 -13.15 -6.20
N GLN A 252 -10.10 -11.86 -6.42
CA GLN A 252 -8.94 -11.39 -7.18
C GLN A 252 -7.63 -11.75 -6.49
N MET A 253 -7.53 -11.55 -5.17
CA MET A 253 -6.32 -11.91 -4.42
C MET A 253 -6.11 -13.42 -4.33
N GLN A 254 -7.19 -14.22 -4.27
CA GLN A 254 -7.10 -15.68 -4.36
C GLN A 254 -6.52 -16.15 -5.72
N THR A 255 -6.74 -15.42 -6.79
CA THR A 255 -6.14 -15.67 -8.11
C THR A 255 -4.68 -15.20 -8.17
N ILE A 256 -4.38 -14.02 -7.62
CA ILE A 256 -3.09 -13.35 -7.76
C ILE A 256 -2.01 -13.97 -6.85
N LEU A 257 -2.34 -14.29 -5.61
CA LEU A 257 -1.33 -14.72 -4.62
C LEU A 257 -0.59 -16.01 -4.97
N PRO A 258 -1.23 -17.05 -5.54
CA PRO A 258 -0.51 -18.22 -6.06
C PRO A 258 0.54 -17.86 -7.11
N PHE A 259 0.21 -16.94 -8.01
CA PHE A 259 1.14 -16.43 -9.02
C PHE A 259 2.29 -15.66 -8.37
N LEU A 260 2.02 -14.73 -7.45
CA LEU A 260 3.05 -13.96 -6.75
C LEU A 260 4.00 -14.87 -5.94
N LYS A 261 3.44 -15.85 -5.22
CA LYS A 261 4.24 -16.85 -4.52
C LYS A 261 5.20 -17.55 -5.47
N GLN A 262 4.68 -18.02 -6.61
CA GLN A 262 5.51 -18.74 -7.59
C GLN A 262 6.59 -17.84 -8.22
N ALA A 263 6.26 -16.58 -8.51
CA ALA A 263 7.19 -15.64 -9.12
C ALA A 263 8.26 -15.16 -8.12
N ILE A 264 7.86 -14.83 -6.90
CA ILE A 264 8.74 -14.14 -5.92
C ILE A 264 9.47 -15.12 -5.01
N ALA A 265 8.78 -16.13 -4.46
CA ALA A 265 9.33 -17.05 -3.47
C ALA A 265 8.85 -18.50 -3.69
N PRO A 266 9.23 -19.16 -4.79
CA PRO A 266 8.68 -20.46 -5.16
C PRO A 266 8.93 -21.57 -4.12
N ALA A 267 10.07 -21.54 -3.45
CA ALA A 267 10.48 -22.59 -2.52
C ALA A 267 9.93 -22.38 -1.10
N THR A 268 9.91 -21.15 -0.61
CA THR A 268 9.64 -20.83 0.81
C THR A 268 8.38 -19.99 1.01
N GLY A 269 7.85 -19.42 -0.07
CA GLY A 269 6.71 -18.52 0.00
C GLY A 269 5.45 -19.20 0.48
N HIS A 270 4.64 -18.42 1.16
CA HIS A 270 3.28 -18.76 1.58
C HIS A 270 2.36 -17.55 1.41
N TYR A 271 1.07 -17.74 1.48
CA TYR A 271 0.10 -16.65 1.40
C TYR A 271 -1.18 -17.01 2.13
N LYS A 272 -1.96 -15.99 2.48
CA LYS A 272 -3.34 -16.16 2.97
C LYS A 272 -4.24 -15.02 2.50
N VAL A 273 -5.54 -15.34 2.42
CA VAL A 273 -6.65 -14.38 2.25
C VAL A 273 -7.73 -14.84 3.21
N GLU A 274 -7.96 -14.08 4.26
CA GLU A 274 -8.85 -14.51 5.37
C GLU A 274 -9.68 -13.32 5.89
N TRP A 275 -10.94 -13.58 6.21
CA TRP A 275 -11.77 -12.62 6.92
C TRP A 275 -11.44 -12.62 8.41
N VAL A 276 -10.83 -11.53 8.88
CA VAL A 276 -10.62 -11.27 10.31
C VAL A 276 -11.96 -11.02 11.01
N VAL A 277 -12.82 -10.24 10.34
CA VAL A 277 -14.22 -10.02 10.73
C VAL A 277 -15.07 -10.04 9.46
N PRO A 278 -15.96 -11.01 9.28
CA PRO A 278 -16.86 -11.09 8.13
C PRO A 278 -17.95 -10.00 8.16
N GLU A 279 -18.84 -10.04 7.15
CA GLU A 279 -20.03 -9.16 7.06
C GLU A 279 -20.94 -9.22 8.28
#